data_e1ceb4b2e2ade435205829584c1e146b
#
_entry.id   e1ceb4b2e2ade435205829584c1e146b
#
_cell.length_a   1.000
_cell.length_b   1.000
_cell.length_c   1.000
_cell.angle_alpha   90.00
_cell.angle_beta   90.00
_cell.angle_gamma   90.00
#
_symmetry.space_group_name_H-M   'P 1'
#
loop_
_entity.id
_entity.type
_entity.pdbx_description
1 polymer ?
#
loop_
_entity_poly.entity_id
_entity_poly.type
_entity_poly.pdbx_seq_one_letter_code
_entity_poly.pdbx_strand_id
1 'polypeptide(L)'
;MKRMKTLLSWSSGKDCAWALHQLRKQSEIEVVGLLTSFSRKSGAVAMHGTSRGLVQAQADAANLPLWEVELPWPCTNIEYEKLMGGAFTKARESGITHLAFGDLFLEDVRNYRIKTLEGTGLTPLFPIWCEEKGTKALASEMIDAGFGARIVCIDPKQLDRSFLGREFDRQLLRDLPSGVDPCGENGEFHTFCHSGPIFGKSIALQNLGIEDRDGFCFMNVQLEK
;
A
#
# COMPACT_ATOMS: atom_id res chain seq x y z
N MET A 1 3.73 -14.87 25.89
CA MET A 1 4.05 -13.43 25.81
C MET A 1 2.88 -12.71 25.12
N LYS A 2 2.59 -11.46 25.51
CA LYS A 2 1.54 -10.65 24.85
C LYS A 2 2.04 -10.24 23.47
N ARG A 3 1.30 -10.57 22.39
CA ARG A 3 1.69 -10.19 21.04
C ARG A 3 1.61 -8.66 20.83
N MET A 4 2.46 -8.14 19.96
CA MET A 4 2.47 -6.75 19.55
C MET A 4 1.29 -6.48 18.61
N LYS A 5 0.22 -5.87 19.13
CA LYS A 5 -0.93 -5.47 18.31
C LYS A 5 -0.52 -4.37 17.34
N THR A 6 -0.63 -4.65 16.07
CA THR A 6 -0.09 -3.81 14.98
C THR A 6 -1.19 -3.44 13.99
N LEU A 7 -1.34 -2.14 13.67
CA LEU A 7 -2.00 -1.71 12.45
C LEU A 7 -0.99 -1.72 11.30
N LEU A 8 -1.46 -1.98 10.09
CA LEU A 8 -0.65 -1.85 8.89
C LEU A 8 -1.19 -0.70 8.04
N SER A 9 -0.33 0.27 7.71
CA SER A 9 -0.64 1.29 6.71
C SER A 9 -0.89 0.63 5.36
N TRP A 10 -2.08 0.86 4.81
CA TRP A 10 -2.58 0.10 3.66
C TRP A 10 -2.91 1.01 2.49
N SER A 11 -2.12 0.89 1.42
CA SER A 11 -2.28 1.65 0.18
C SER A 11 -3.01 0.87 -0.92
N SER A 12 -3.36 -0.38 -0.69
CA SER A 12 -3.87 -1.36 -1.65
C SER A 12 -2.83 -1.99 -2.58
N GLY A 13 -1.58 -1.55 -2.55
CA GLY A 13 -0.51 -2.02 -3.42
C GLY A 13 0.15 -3.33 -2.96
N LYS A 14 1.03 -3.84 -3.83
CA LYS A 14 1.78 -5.07 -3.59
C LYS A 14 2.69 -5.00 -2.35
N ASP A 15 3.28 -3.82 -2.05
CA ASP A 15 4.26 -3.67 -0.98
C ASP A 15 3.59 -3.78 0.39
N CYS A 16 2.45 -3.10 0.61
CA CYS A 16 1.67 -3.28 1.83
C CYS A 16 1.11 -4.71 1.95
N ALA A 17 0.76 -5.36 0.83
CA ALA A 17 0.33 -6.75 0.83
C ALA A 17 1.48 -7.70 1.22
N TRP A 18 2.68 -7.46 0.70
CA TRP A 18 3.88 -8.19 1.08
C TRP A 18 4.28 -7.95 2.54
N ALA A 19 4.16 -6.69 3.01
CA ALA A 19 4.38 -6.35 4.42
C ALA A 19 3.46 -7.15 5.34
N LEU A 20 2.16 -7.28 4.99
CA LEU A 20 1.22 -8.13 5.73
C LEU A 20 1.67 -9.59 5.78
N HIS A 21 2.15 -10.11 4.65
CA HIS A 21 2.65 -11.48 4.56
C HIS A 21 3.84 -11.71 5.48
N GLN A 22 4.81 -10.79 5.50
CA GLN A 22 5.98 -10.89 6.36
C GLN A 22 5.64 -10.74 7.84
N LEU A 23 4.73 -9.81 8.19
CA LEU A 23 4.27 -9.63 9.57
C LEU A 23 3.55 -10.89 10.10
N ARG A 24 2.74 -11.55 9.26
CA ARG A 24 2.03 -12.78 9.65
C ARG A 24 2.94 -13.99 9.90
N LYS A 25 4.20 -13.96 9.44
CA LYS A 25 5.20 -14.99 9.73
C LYS A 25 5.84 -14.81 11.10
N GLN A 26 5.72 -13.64 11.72
CA GLN A 26 6.33 -13.31 13.00
C GLN A 26 5.36 -13.62 14.14
N SER A 27 5.69 -14.60 14.96
CA SER A 27 4.81 -15.10 16.03
C SER A 27 4.50 -14.06 17.12
N GLU A 28 5.40 -13.10 17.32
CA GLU A 28 5.29 -11.99 18.27
C GLU A 28 4.39 -10.85 17.79
N ILE A 29 4.04 -10.80 16.49
CA ILE A 29 3.20 -9.76 15.90
C ILE A 29 1.78 -10.28 15.68
N GLU A 30 0.81 -9.41 15.98
CA GLU A 30 -0.60 -9.60 15.67
C GLU A 30 -1.10 -8.41 14.86
N VAL A 31 -1.24 -8.57 13.56
CA VAL A 31 -1.87 -7.54 12.72
C VAL A 31 -3.37 -7.54 13.01
N VAL A 32 -3.88 -6.41 13.53
CA VAL A 32 -5.26 -6.28 14.02
C VAL A 32 -6.13 -5.39 13.13
N GLY A 33 -5.57 -4.81 12.06
CA GLY A 33 -6.32 -3.99 11.12
C GLY A 33 -5.45 -3.33 10.08
N LEU A 34 -6.11 -2.81 9.04
CA LEU A 34 -5.51 -2.06 7.95
C LEU A 34 -5.91 -0.59 8.09
N LEU A 35 -4.94 0.33 8.06
CA LEU A 35 -5.18 1.78 8.17
C LEU A 35 -5.00 2.43 6.80
N THR A 36 -6.06 3.01 6.26
CA THR A 36 -6.05 3.64 4.94
C THR A 36 -6.58 5.07 5.01
N SER A 37 -5.93 5.98 4.31
CA SER A 37 -6.43 7.33 4.11
C SER A 37 -7.09 7.47 2.74
N PHE A 38 -8.29 8.07 2.71
CA PHE A 38 -9.07 8.34 1.52
C PHE A 38 -9.22 9.83 1.28
N SER A 39 -9.08 10.26 0.04
CA SER A 39 -9.44 11.63 -0.34
C SER A 39 -10.96 11.80 -0.26
N ARG A 40 -11.41 12.79 0.50
CA ARG A 40 -12.84 13.15 0.60
C ARG A 40 -13.44 13.55 -0.76
N LYS A 41 -12.62 14.12 -1.65
CA LYS A 41 -13.06 14.56 -2.98
C LYS A 41 -13.32 13.38 -3.93
N SER A 42 -12.40 12.42 -3.98
CA SER A 42 -12.49 11.29 -4.93
C SER A 42 -13.04 10.01 -4.31
N GLY A 43 -13.05 9.89 -2.97
CA GLY A 43 -13.37 8.65 -2.28
C GLY A 43 -12.33 7.54 -2.49
N ALA A 44 -11.15 7.89 -2.99
CA ALA A 44 -10.10 6.96 -3.37
C ALA A 44 -8.81 7.19 -2.55
N VAL A 45 -7.98 6.16 -2.47
CA VAL A 45 -6.62 6.24 -1.94
C VAL A 45 -5.79 7.14 -2.84
N ALA A 46 -5.08 8.10 -2.26
CA ALA A 46 -4.20 8.99 -3.00
C ALA A 46 -3.13 8.17 -3.76
N MET A 47 -2.69 8.67 -4.91
CA MET A 47 -1.68 8.07 -5.82
C MET A 47 -2.07 6.71 -6.42
N HIS A 48 -2.75 5.84 -5.70
CA HIS A 48 -3.21 4.54 -6.22
C HIS A 48 -4.54 4.65 -6.99
N GLY A 49 -5.34 5.68 -6.75
CA GLY A 49 -6.66 5.83 -7.35
C GLY A 49 -7.68 4.76 -6.96
N THR A 50 -7.33 3.91 -6.00
CA THR A 50 -8.15 2.75 -5.59
C THR A 50 -9.36 3.20 -4.79
N SER A 51 -10.55 2.81 -5.23
CA SER A 51 -11.80 3.16 -4.55
C SER A 51 -11.95 2.48 -3.18
N ARG A 52 -12.73 3.09 -2.30
CA ARG A 52 -13.05 2.52 -0.96
C ARG A 52 -13.59 1.09 -1.05
N GLY A 53 -14.47 0.80 -2.00
CA GLY A 53 -15.04 -0.54 -2.19
C GLY A 53 -13.98 -1.60 -2.51
N LEU A 54 -12.96 -1.25 -3.30
CA LEU A 54 -11.84 -2.15 -3.61
C LEU A 54 -10.95 -2.39 -2.38
N VAL A 55 -10.66 -1.35 -1.60
CA VAL A 55 -9.87 -1.50 -0.36
C VAL A 55 -10.63 -2.31 0.68
N GLN A 56 -11.95 -2.11 0.80
CA GLN A 56 -12.79 -2.93 1.68
C GLN A 56 -12.78 -4.40 1.25
N ALA A 57 -12.87 -4.68 -0.05
CA ALA A 57 -12.78 -6.06 -0.56
C ALA A 57 -11.42 -6.73 -0.23
N GLN A 58 -10.31 -5.96 -0.23
CA GLN A 58 -9.03 -6.47 0.23
C GLN A 58 -9.03 -6.75 1.74
N ALA A 59 -9.57 -5.84 2.54
CA ALA A 59 -9.68 -6.00 3.99
C ALA A 59 -10.50 -7.25 4.36
N ASP A 60 -11.65 -7.43 3.69
CA ASP A 60 -12.51 -8.60 3.86
C ASP A 60 -11.78 -9.90 3.44
N ALA A 61 -11.11 -9.88 2.28
CA ALA A 61 -10.34 -11.02 1.79
C ALA A 61 -9.16 -11.38 2.71
N ALA A 62 -8.55 -10.37 3.36
CA ALA A 62 -7.48 -10.54 4.35
C ALA A 62 -8.02 -10.90 5.75
N ASN A 63 -9.34 -10.87 5.96
CA ASN A 63 -10.01 -11.05 7.26
C ASN A 63 -9.48 -10.07 8.33
N LEU A 64 -9.37 -8.79 7.95
CA LEU A 64 -8.91 -7.71 8.82
C LEU A 64 -9.89 -6.52 8.75
N PRO A 65 -10.17 -5.84 9.87
CA PRO A 65 -10.96 -4.62 9.85
C PRO A 65 -10.22 -3.49 9.13
N LEU A 66 -10.96 -2.67 8.39
CA LEU A 66 -10.46 -1.47 7.75
C LEU A 66 -10.65 -0.27 8.69
N TRP A 67 -9.55 0.45 8.96
CA TRP A 67 -9.53 1.72 9.66
C TRP A 67 -9.38 2.83 8.64
N GLU A 68 -10.36 3.71 8.57
CA GLU A 68 -10.41 4.75 7.56
C GLU A 68 -10.12 6.12 8.15
N VAL A 69 -9.32 6.92 7.41
CA VAL A 69 -9.11 8.34 7.67
C VAL A 69 -9.51 9.12 6.43
N GLU A 70 -10.48 10.01 6.55
CA GLU A 70 -10.87 10.88 5.45
C GLU A 70 -10.05 12.16 5.46
N LEU A 71 -9.32 12.40 4.36
CA LEU A 71 -8.50 13.59 4.16
C LEU A 71 -9.23 14.60 3.25
N PRO A 72 -9.24 15.89 3.58
CA PRO A 72 -9.74 16.93 2.67
C PRO A 72 -8.88 17.00 1.40
N TRP A 73 -9.37 17.70 0.39
CA TRP A 73 -8.61 17.98 -0.83
C TRP A 73 -8.78 19.44 -1.25
N PRO A 74 -7.71 20.22 -1.34
CA PRO A 74 -6.33 19.88 -0.94
C PRO A 74 -6.22 19.60 0.57
N CYS A 75 -5.22 18.82 0.97
CA CYS A 75 -4.90 18.52 2.35
C CYS A 75 -3.56 19.18 2.71
N THR A 76 -3.56 20.07 3.68
CA THR A 76 -2.32 20.64 4.19
C THR A 76 -1.62 19.64 5.14
N ASN A 77 -0.31 19.79 5.34
CA ASN A 77 0.43 18.94 6.27
C ASN A 77 -0.15 19.01 7.69
N ILE A 78 -0.58 20.19 8.14
CA ILE A 78 -1.20 20.40 9.46
C ILE A 78 -2.51 19.61 9.58
N GLU A 79 -3.35 19.65 8.56
CA GLU A 79 -4.60 18.89 8.54
C GLU A 79 -4.35 17.38 8.49
N TYR A 80 -3.39 16.95 7.68
CA TYR A 80 -2.95 15.56 7.61
C TYR A 80 -2.48 15.05 8.98
N GLU A 81 -1.56 15.75 9.63
CA GLU A 81 -1.03 15.40 10.94
C GLU A 81 -2.12 15.36 12.02
N LYS A 82 -3.05 16.32 12.00
CA LYS A 82 -4.19 16.35 12.92
C LYS A 82 -5.11 15.15 12.75
N LEU A 83 -5.48 14.80 11.49
CA LEU A 83 -6.41 13.71 11.20
C LEU A 83 -5.77 12.36 11.48
N MET A 84 -4.52 12.17 11.06
CA MET A 84 -3.76 10.96 11.36
C MET A 84 -3.50 10.81 12.86
N GLY A 85 -3.17 11.90 13.56
CA GLY A 85 -3.01 11.91 15.02
C GLY A 85 -4.27 11.45 15.76
N GLY A 86 -5.45 11.84 15.30
CA GLY A 86 -6.72 11.31 15.81
C GLY A 86 -6.86 9.80 15.64
N ALA A 87 -6.47 9.27 14.48
CA ALA A 87 -6.46 7.82 14.24
C ALA A 87 -5.45 7.09 15.13
N PHE A 88 -4.26 7.67 15.36
CA PHE A 88 -3.23 7.10 16.23
C PHE A 88 -3.67 7.07 17.71
N THR A 89 -4.34 8.14 18.18
CA THR A 89 -4.93 8.18 19.53
C THR A 89 -5.94 7.06 19.71
N LYS A 90 -6.89 6.93 18.78
CA LYS A 90 -7.88 5.84 18.79
C LYS A 90 -7.22 4.46 18.76
N ALA A 91 -6.17 4.29 17.97
CA ALA A 91 -5.41 3.04 17.90
C ALA A 91 -4.81 2.69 19.28
N ARG A 92 -4.16 3.64 19.94
CA ARG A 92 -3.62 3.45 21.28
C ARG A 92 -4.68 3.10 22.32
N GLU A 93 -5.79 3.80 22.32
CA GLU A 93 -6.92 3.53 23.22
C GLU A 93 -7.49 2.11 23.01
N SER A 94 -7.40 1.59 21.77
CA SER A 94 -7.76 0.21 21.44
C SER A 94 -6.66 -0.81 21.79
N GLY A 95 -5.57 -0.38 22.44
CA GLY A 95 -4.48 -1.25 22.89
C GLY A 95 -3.51 -1.64 21.77
N ILE A 96 -3.52 -0.95 20.64
CA ILE A 96 -2.55 -1.11 19.56
C ILE A 96 -1.26 -0.42 19.98
N THR A 97 -0.13 -1.05 19.69
CA THR A 97 1.19 -0.59 20.13
C THR A 97 2.13 -0.28 18.98
N HIS A 98 1.83 -0.76 17.77
CA HIS A 98 2.68 -0.62 16.59
C HIS A 98 1.90 -0.19 15.37
N LEU A 99 2.56 0.55 14.47
CA LEU A 99 2.10 0.84 13.13
C LEU A 99 3.17 0.41 12.13
N ALA A 100 2.81 -0.50 11.24
CA ALA A 100 3.71 -1.02 10.21
C ALA A 100 3.50 -0.29 8.88
N PHE A 101 4.57 -0.20 8.09
CA PHE A 101 4.59 0.44 6.78
C PHE A 101 5.23 -0.48 5.74
N GLY A 102 4.76 -0.38 4.51
CA GLY A 102 5.29 -1.12 3.36
C GLY A 102 6.36 -0.34 2.59
N ASP A 103 7.07 0.58 3.24
CA ASP A 103 8.15 1.36 2.64
C ASP A 103 9.41 0.48 2.48
N LEU A 104 10.18 0.65 1.38
CA LEU A 104 11.28 -0.24 1.00
C LEU A 104 12.65 0.32 1.36
N PHE A 105 13.07 1.46 0.76
CA PHE A 105 14.43 1.98 0.94
C PHE A 105 14.51 3.52 1.01
N LEU A 106 13.43 4.26 0.84
CA LEU A 106 13.46 5.72 0.88
C LEU A 106 13.61 6.23 2.31
N GLU A 107 14.84 6.60 2.68
CA GLU A 107 15.22 7.03 4.03
C GLU A 107 14.44 8.28 4.50
N ASP A 108 14.15 9.22 3.61
CA ASP A 108 13.38 10.43 3.91
C ASP A 108 11.93 10.08 4.26
N VAL A 109 11.31 9.13 3.53
CA VAL A 109 9.98 8.61 3.83
C VAL A 109 9.97 7.90 5.18
N ARG A 110 10.94 7.02 5.42
CA ARG A 110 11.08 6.32 6.70
C ARG A 110 11.22 7.29 7.87
N ASN A 111 12.09 8.28 7.74
CA ASN A 111 12.31 9.30 8.77
C ASN A 111 11.04 10.13 9.03
N TYR A 112 10.29 10.46 7.98
CA TYR A 112 8.99 11.11 8.11
C TYR A 112 8.00 10.25 8.90
N ARG A 113 7.91 8.91 8.61
CA ARG A 113 7.05 7.97 9.37
C ARG A 113 7.43 7.94 10.86
N ILE A 114 8.74 7.82 11.15
CA ILE A 114 9.26 7.80 12.52
C ILE A 114 8.86 9.09 13.25
N LYS A 115 9.15 10.25 12.64
CA LYS A 115 8.82 11.56 13.20
C LYS A 115 7.31 11.74 13.44
N THR A 116 6.49 11.30 12.51
CA THR A 116 5.02 11.41 12.64
C THR A 116 4.47 10.59 13.81
N LEU A 117 5.16 9.52 14.21
CA LEU A 117 4.76 8.68 15.35
C LEU A 117 5.39 9.11 16.68
N GLU A 118 6.33 10.06 16.70
CA GLU A 118 6.92 10.57 17.93
C GLU A 118 5.84 11.12 18.89
N GLY A 119 5.92 10.73 20.16
CA GLY A 119 4.96 11.14 21.18
C GLY A 119 3.57 10.49 21.10
N THR A 120 3.24 9.76 20.02
CA THR A 120 1.95 9.08 19.89
C THR A 120 1.85 7.80 20.73
N GLY A 121 2.99 7.21 21.11
CA GLY A 121 3.13 5.92 21.80
C GLY A 121 2.88 4.73 20.90
N LEU A 122 2.86 4.91 19.59
CA LEU A 122 2.95 3.83 18.60
C LEU A 122 4.41 3.70 18.15
N THR A 123 4.88 2.48 18.02
CA THR A 123 6.22 2.17 17.50
C THR A 123 6.12 1.83 16.00
N PRO A 124 6.91 2.48 15.13
CA PRO A 124 6.93 2.15 13.70
C PRO A 124 7.61 0.81 13.43
N LEU A 125 7.09 0.05 12.47
CA LEU A 125 7.69 -1.17 11.95
C LEU A 125 7.84 -1.07 10.42
N PHE A 126 8.97 -1.53 9.90
CA PHE A 126 9.28 -1.58 8.47
C PHE A 126 9.65 -3.01 8.07
N PRO A 127 8.66 -3.92 7.97
CA PRO A 127 8.89 -5.37 7.85
C PRO A 127 9.54 -5.80 6.55
N ILE A 128 9.56 -4.93 5.55
CA ILE A 128 10.11 -5.21 4.21
C ILE A 128 11.18 -4.21 3.79
N TRP A 129 11.74 -3.49 4.77
CA TRP A 129 12.85 -2.57 4.51
C TRP A 129 14.05 -3.31 3.91
N CYS A 130 14.58 -2.82 2.80
CA CYS A 130 15.70 -3.42 2.11
C CYS A 130 16.68 -2.32 1.60
N GLU A 131 17.79 -2.73 1.04
CA GLU A 131 18.62 -1.82 0.25
C GLU A 131 18.01 -1.59 -1.14
N GLU A 132 18.23 -0.43 -1.74
CA GLU A 132 17.73 -0.09 -3.09
C GLU A 132 18.02 -1.19 -4.13
N LYS A 133 19.22 -1.75 -4.09
CA LYS A 133 19.62 -2.86 -4.98
C LYS A 133 18.87 -4.18 -4.70
N GLY A 134 18.20 -4.28 -3.58
CA GLY A 134 17.42 -5.47 -3.17
C GLY A 134 16.03 -5.55 -3.82
N THR A 135 15.50 -4.47 -4.39
CA THR A 135 14.13 -4.42 -4.90
C THR A 135 13.83 -5.42 -6.01
N LYS A 136 14.83 -5.72 -6.87
CA LYS A 136 14.69 -6.77 -7.90
C LYS A 136 14.51 -8.16 -7.33
N ALA A 137 15.23 -8.50 -6.27
CA ALA A 137 15.04 -9.77 -5.57
C ALA A 137 13.69 -9.80 -4.87
N LEU A 138 13.34 -8.71 -4.17
CA LEU A 138 12.06 -8.55 -3.49
C LEU A 138 10.86 -8.70 -4.44
N ALA A 139 10.91 -8.04 -5.62
CA ALA A 139 9.88 -8.18 -6.65
C ALA A 139 9.72 -9.65 -7.11
N SER A 140 10.85 -10.34 -7.29
CA SER A 140 10.84 -11.77 -7.67
C SER A 140 10.25 -12.65 -6.56
N GLU A 141 10.59 -12.38 -5.31
CA GLU A 141 10.04 -13.10 -4.15
C GLU A 141 8.53 -12.93 -4.01
N MET A 142 8.00 -11.71 -4.24
CA MET A 142 6.55 -11.47 -4.25
C MET A 142 5.85 -12.32 -5.31
N ILE A 143 6.39 -12.34 -6.54
CA ILE A 143 5.83 -13.12 -7.65
C ILE A 143 5.89 -14.61 -7.34
N ASP A 144 7.02 -15.11 -6.84
CA ASP A 144 7.23 -16.53 -6.52
C ASP A 144 6.34 -16.99 -5.35
N ALA A 145 6.01 -16.09 -4.43
CA ALA A 145 5.06 -16.36 -3.36
C ALA A 145 3.60 -16.33 -3.82
N GLY A 146 3.34 -16.09 -5.11
CA GLY A 146 1.99 -16.11 -5.70
C GLY A 146 1.18 -14.83 -5.50
N PHE A 147 1.85 -13.69 -5.26
CA PHE A 147 1.16 -12.40 -5.27
C PHE A 147 0.84 -11.98 -6.69
N GLY A 148 -0.44 -11.67 -6.94
CA GLY A 148 -0.92 -11.03 -8.16
C GLY A 148 -1.28 -9.58 -7.89
N ALA A 149 -0.70 -8.69 -8.68
CA ALA A 149 -0.97 -7.26 -8.60
C ALA A 149 -0.98 -6.65 -10.00
N ARG A 150 -1.78 -5.61 -10.19
CA ARG A 150 -1.92 -4.91 -11.47
C ARG A 150 -1.46 -3.49 -11.33
N ILE A 151 -0.71 -2.98 -12.32
CA ILE A 151 -0.36 -1.56 -12.39
C ILE A 151 -1.63 -0.73 -12.61
N VAL A 152 -1.96 0.14 -11.68
CA VAL A 152 -3.17 0.97 -11.72
C VAL A 152 -2.87 2.46 -11.83
N CYS A 153 -1.64 2.87 -11.61
CA CYS A 153 -1.19 4.25 -11.78
C CYS A 153 0.26 4.26 -12.26
N ILE A 154 0.59 5.19 -13.14
CA ILE A 154 1.96 5.47 -13.59
C ILE A 154 2.22 6.96 -13.64
N ASP A 155 3.48 7.35 -13.40
CA ASP A 155 4.03 8.65 -13.79
C ASP A 155 4.51 8.56 -15.25
N PRO A 156 3.82 9.19 -16.21
CA PRO A 156 4.19 9.10 -17.63
C PRO A 156 5.53 9.76 -17.97
N LYS A 157 6.16 10.48 -17.04
CA LYS A 157 7.50 11.03 -17.19
C LYS A 157 8.59 9.98 -16.93
N GLN A 158 8.26 8.91 -16.18
CA GLN A 158 9.19 7.87 -15.75
C GLN A 158 8.92 6.52 -16.43
N LEU A 159 7.64 6.21 -16.73
CA LEU A 159 7.26 4.93 -17.32
C LEU A 159 6.21 5.13 -18.41
N ASP A 160 6.38 4.44 -19.56
CA ASP A 160 5.46 4.54 -20.69
C ASP A 160 4.06 4.03 -20.33
N ARG A 161 3.04 4.67 -20.93
CA ARG A 161 1.61 4.34 -20.68
C ARG A 161 1.23 2.89 -21.02
N SER A 162 1.98 2.21 -21.88
CA SER A 162 1.75 0.81 -22.26
C SER A 162 1.92 -0.15 -21.09
N PHE A 163 2.56 0.28 -20.00
CA PHE A 163 2.68 -0.50 -18.78
C PHE A 163 1.42 -0.46 -17.90
N LEU A 164 0.53 0.51 -18.11
CA LEU A 164 -0.69 0.64 -17.32
C LEU A 164 -1.63 -0.55 -17.57
N GLY A 165 -2.15 -1.13 -16.50
CA GLY A 165 -3.01 -2.32 -16.55
C GLY A 165 -2.28 -3.65 -16.68
N ARG A 166 -0.94 -3.65 -16.78
CA ARG A 166 -0.15 -4.89 -16.80
C ARG A 166 -0.13 -5.55 -15.43
N GLU A 167 -0.06 -6.87 -15.45
CA GLU A 167 0.16 -7.66 -14.24
C GLU A 167 1.62 -7.53 -13.76
N PHE A 168 1.80 -7.51 -12.43
CA PHE A 168 3.11 -7.52 -11.80
C PHE A 168 3.66 -8.95 -11.82
N ASP A 169 4.29 -9.30 -12.92
CA ASP A 169 4.80 -10.63 -13.21
C ASP A 169 6.26 -10.61 -13.72
N ARG A 170 6.80 -11.80 -13.96
CA ARG A 170 8.17 -11.93 -14.46
C ARG A 170 8.37 -11.31 -15.84
N GLN A 171 7.32 -11.20 -16.66
CA GLN A 171 7.41 -10.55 -17.97
C GLN A 171 7.50 -9.02 -17.79
N LEU A 172 6.72 -8.45 -16.87
CA LEU A 172 6.82 -7.04 -16.51
C LEU A 172 8.26 -6.70 -16.08
N LEU A 173 8.84 -7.49 -15.16
CA LEU A 173 10.20 -7.24 -14.64
C LEU A 173 11.30 -7.30 -15.75
N ARG A 174 11.09 -8.07 -16.81
CA ARG A 174 11.99 -8.11 -17.96
C ARG A 174 11.84 -6.90 -18.88
N ASP A 175 10.62 -6.37 -18.97
CA ASP A 175 10.26 -5.30 -19.90
C ASP A 175 10.47 -3.90 -19.31
N LEU A 176 10.60 -3.79 -17.97
CA LEU A 176 10.86 -2.51 -17.31
C LEU A 176 12.17 -1.89 -17.83
N PRO A 177 12.15 -0.57 -18.16
CA PRO A 177 13.37 0.15 -18.49
C PRO A 177 14.40 0.07 -17.35
N SER A 178 15.70 0.10 -17.68
CA SER A 178 16.79 -0.08 -16.70
C SER A 178 16.85 1.00 -15.61
N GLY A 179 16.20 2.14 -15.82
CA GLY A 179 16.14 3.25 -14.84
C GLY A 179 14.91 3.21 -13.94
N VAL A 180 14.00 2.24 -14.13
CA VAL A 180 12.77 2.09 -13.34
C VAL A 180 13.03 1.09 -12.22
N ASP A 181 12.67 1.46 -10.99
CA ASP A 181 12.75 0.52 -9.87
C ASP A 181 11.77 -0.64 -10.06
N PRO A 182 12.21 -1.90 -9.93
CA PRO A 182 11.36 -3.08 -10.08
C PRO A 182 10.13 -3.11 -9.18
N CYS A 183 10.17 -2.41 -8.05
CA CYS A 183 9.03 -2.25 -7.15
C CYS A 183 8.24 -0.94 -7.38
N GLY A 184 8.76 0.00 -8.17
CA GLY A 184 8.11 1.30 -8.40
C GLY A 184 8.23 2.24 -7.20
N GLU A 185 9.26 2.08 -6.36
CA GLU A 185 9.39 2.82 -5.10
C GLU A 185 9.68 4.31 -5.30
N ASN A 186 10.29 4.71 -6.42
CA ASN A 186 10.52 6.12 -6.75
C ASN A 186 9.27 6.81 -7.34
N GLY A 187 8.10 6.17 -7.30
CA GLY A 187 6.84 6.71 -7.78
C GLY A 187 6.58 6.48 -9.27
N GLU A 188 7.36 5.60 -9.93
CA GLU A 188 7.22 5.30 -11.35
C GLU A 188 5.86 4.67 -11.65
N PHE A 189 5.40 3.78 -10.77
CA PHE A 189 4.09 3.15 -10.85
C PHE A 189 3.54 2.72 -9.50
N HIS A 190 2.22 2.60 -9.41
CA HIS A 190 1.52 2.02 -8.26
C HIS A 190 0.65 0.86 -8.71
N THR A 191 0.45 -0.09 -7.79
CA THR A 191 -0.27 -1.33 -8.07
C THR A 191 -1.50 -1.48 -7.19
N PHE A 192 -2.45 -2.30 -7.64
CA PHE A 192 -3.50 -2.91 -6.82
C PHE A 192 -3.22 -4.40 -6.68
N CYS A 193 -3.06 -4.88 -5.45
CA CYS A 193 -2.85 -6.30 -5.17
C CYS A 193 -4.21 -7.01 -5.11
N HIS A 194 -4.45 -7.93 -6.04
CA HIS A 194 -5.74 -8.62 -6.18
C HIS A 194 -5.72 -10.09 -5.75
N SER A 195 -4.54 -10.67 -5.55
CA SER A 195 -4.41 -12.07 -5.10
C SER A 195 -3.10 -12.28 -4.34
N GLY A 196 -3.05 -13.33 -3.56
CA GLY A 196 -1.85 -13.73 -2.80
C GLY A 196 -2.21 -14.53 -1.56
N PRO A 197 -1.22 -15.10 -0.87
CA PRO A 197 -1.44 -16.01 0.27
C PRO A 197 -2.04 -15.31 1.50
N ILE A 198 -2.13 -13.99 1.49
CA ILE A 198 -2.75 -13.20 2.56
C ILE A 198 -4.27 -13.11 2.44
N PHE A 199 -4.82 -13.43 1.26
CA PHE A 199 -6.23 -13.32 0.94
C PHE A 199 -6.89 -14.71 0.94
N GLY A 200 -8.06 -14.82 1.56
CA GLY A 200 -8.85 -16.05 1.51
C GLY A 200 -9.45 -16.35 0.12
N LYS A 201 -9.53 -15.33 -0.73
CA LYS A 201 -9.98 -15.42 -2.13
C LYS A 201 -9.35 -14.31 -2.96
N SER A 202 -9.17 -14.55 -4.26
CA SER A 202 -8.76 -13.50 -5.20
C SER A 202 -9.88 -12.49 -5.41
N ILE A 203 -9.50 -11.25 -5.71
CA ILE A 203 -10.41 -10.14 -5.97
C ILE A 203 -10.48 -9.95 -7.49
N ALA A 204 -11.57 -10.36 -8.10
CA ALA A 204 -11.78 -10.21 -9.53
C ALA A 204 -11.99 -8.74 -9.90
N LEU A 205 -11.26 -8.27 -10.91
CA LEU A 205 -11.22 -6.88 -11.35
C LEU A 205 -11.73 -6.72 -12.76
N GLN A 206 -12.65 -5.78 -12.95
CA GLN A 206 -13.05 -5.27 -14.25
C GLN A 206 -12.37 -3.93 -14.53
N ASN A 207 -11.73 -3.80 -15.69
CA ASN A 207 -11.16 -2.54 -16.17
C ASN A 207 -12.27 -1.62 -16.69
N LEU A 208 -12.26 -0.36 -16.30
CA LEU A 208 -13.24 0.66 -16.71
C LEU A 208 -12.67 1.64 -17.75
N GLY A 209 -11.35 1.65 -17.94
CA GLY A 209 -10.66 2.57 -18.87
C GLY A 209 -9.55 3.34 -18.19
N ILE A 210 -8.90 4.20 -18.99
CA ILE A 210 -7.75 5.01 -18.58
C ILE A 210 -8.20 6.47 -18.38
N GLU A 211 -7.70 7.09 -17.33
CA GLU A 211 -7.93 8.50 -17.00
C GLU A 211 -6.60 9.19 -16.67
N ASP A 212 -6.40 10.39 -17.23
CA ASP A 212 -5.28 11.26 -16.85
C ASP A 212 -5.74 12.26 -15.79
N ARG A 213 -5.05 12.31 -14.67
CA ARG A 213 -5.38 13.19 -13.55
C ARG A 213 -4.11 13.61 -12.79
N ASP A 214 -4.00 14.91 -12.51
CA ASP A 214 -2.92 15.48 -11.69
C ASP A 214 -1.50 15.10 -12.16
N GLY A 215 -1.32 14.90 -13.50
CA GLY A 215 -0.04 14.55 -14.11
C GLY A 215 0.28 13.05 -14.13
N PHE A 216 -0.61 12.20 -13.64
CA PHE A 216 -0.50 10.74 -13.63
C PHE A 216 -1.54 10.10 -14.56
N CYS A 217 -1.26 8.87 -15.00
CA CYS A 217 -2.20 8.06 -15.76
C CYS A 217 -2.73 6.93 -14.86
N PHE A 218 -4.05 6.80 -14.79
CA PHE A 218 -4.73 5.81 -13.96
C PHE A 218 -5.48 4.79 -14.81
N MET A 219 -5.39 3.52 -14.45
CA MET A 219 -6.30 2.47 -14.89
C MET A 219 -7.43 2.40 -13.86
N ASN A 220 -8.60 2.89 -14.23
CA ASN A 220 -9.78 2.76 -13.39
C ASN A 220 -10.23 1.29 -13.36
N VAL A 221 -10.37 0.73 -12.18
CA VAL A 221 -10.81 -0.64 -11.97
C VAL A 221 -11.97 -0.69 -10.96
N GLN A 222 -12.82 -1.70 -11.08
CA GLN A 222 -13.87 -2.01 -10.11
C GLN A 222 -13.93 -3.51 -9.84
N LEU A 223 -14.70 -3.89 -8.81
CA LEU A 223 -15.00 -5.29 -8.56
C LEU A 223 -15.83 -5.85 -9.73
N GLU A 224 -15.44 -7.02 -10.21
CA GLU A 224 -16.29 -7.79 -11.12
C GLU A 224 -17.56 -8.23 -10.37
N LYS A 225 -18.70 -8.13 -11.05
CA LYS A 225 -20.02 -8.44 -10.45
C LYS A 225 -20.30 -9.93 -10.47
#